data_e6e1c39586de58b1f9e08f083ba5c8ee
#
_entry.id   e6e1c39586de58b1f9e08f083ba5c8ee
#
_cell.length_a   1.000
_cell.length_b   1.000
_cell.length_c   1.000
_cell.angle_alpha   90.00
_cell.angle_beta   90.00
_cell.angle_gamma   90.00
#
_symmetry.space_group_name_H-M   'P 1'
#
loop_
_entity.id
_entity.type
_entity.pdbx_description
1 polymer ?
#
loop_
_entity_poly.entity_id
_entity_poly.type
_entity_poly.pdbx_seq_one_letter_code
_entity_poly.pdbx_strand_id
1 'polypeptide(L)'
;EVGIEVKQTRVADWLGVSRANVSQVIGRMQNSGLIELSDKLLLTEKGSYLAKMISRRRRIIERFLSEILDLPWDQVYKETKKWENVLSPVTEDSMLKILGNPTTGIFGNPIPYSGYFEGPMKRLLDVKVNKKYNIVKISEELKKDSSVISFLQKNKILPGNKIYISDTNEYSITVSISKDQFFGLDQFIAERVYV
;
A
#
# COMPACT_ATOMS: atom_id res chain seq x y z
N GLU A 1 -2.76 -0.11 9.25
CA GLU A 1 -3.73 -0.22 8.16
C GLU A 1 -4.64 -1.46 8.27
N VAL A 2 -4.24 -2.48 8.91
CA VAL A 2 -5.06 -3.63 9.35
C VAL A 2 -4.74 -3.73 10.82
N GLY A 3 -5.69 -3.78 11.73
CA GLY A 3 -5.49 -3.78 13.19
C GLY A 3 -4.58 -4.89 13.72
N ILE A 4 -3.40 -4.98 13.18
CA ILE A 4 -2.38 -5.98 13.49
C ILE A 4 -1.50 -5.40 14.58
N GLU A 5 -1.37 -6.15 15.65
CA GLU A 5 -0.47 -5.84 16.74
C GLU A 5 0.98 -5.74 16.26
N VAL A 6 1.58 -4.55 16.43
CA VAL A 6 2.95 -4.29 15.99
C VAL A 6 3.92 -4.62 17.12
N LYS A 7 4.69 -5.71 16.94
CA LYS A 7 5.80 -6.10 17.84
C LYS A 7 7.14 -5.69 17.21
N GLN A 8 8.13 -5.37 18.05
CA GLN A 8 9.49 -5.00 17.57
C GLN A 8 10.12 -6.06 16.68
N THR A 9 9.91 -7.34 16.99
CA THR A 9 10.41 -8.46 16.16
C THR A 9 9.84 -8.41 14.75
N ARG A 10 8.53 -8.17 14.63
CA ARG A 10 7.86 -8.07 13.34
C ARG A 10 8.37 -6.87 12.53
N VAL A 11 8.64 -5.74 13.20
CA VAL A 11 9.25 -4.56 12.53
C VAL A 11 10.63 -4.89 11.99
N ALA A 12 11.47 -5.62 12.76
CA ALA A 12 12.80 -6.05 12.34
C ALA A 12 12.74 -6.94 11.10
N ASP A 13 11.89 -7.97 11.14
CA ASP A 13 11.68 -8.91 10.04
C ASP A 13 11.14 -8.18 8.79
N TRP A 14 10.19 -7.26 9.02
CA TRP A 14 9.58 -6.50 7.94
C TRP A 14 10.54 -5.51 7.26
N LEU A 15 11.43 -4.88 8.03
CA LEU A 15 12.43 -3.95 7.51
C LEU A 15 13.72 -4.63 7.04
N GLY A 16 13.92 -5.92 7.36
CA GLY A 16 15.16 -6.64 7.05
C GLY A 16 16.37 -6.10 7.82
N VAL A 17 16.17 -5.64 9.07
CA VAL A 17 17.22 -5.06 9.93
C VAL A 17 17.32 -5.83 11.24
N SER A 18 18.46 -5.66 11.95
CA SER A 18 18.65 -6.32 13.25
C SER A 18 17.66 -5.81 14.32
N ARG A 19 17.31 -6.68 15.27
CA ARG A 19 16.47 -6.32 16.42
C ARG A 19 17.08 -5.18 17.25
N ALA A 20 18.42 -5.17 17.39
CA ALA A 20 19.14 -4.12 18.08
C ALA A 20 18.95 -2.75 17.40
N ASN A 21 19.01 -2.71 16.08
CA ASN A 21 18.76 -1.49 15.31
C ASN A 21 17.33 -1.00 15.50
N VAL A 22 16.34 -1.90 15.41
CA VAL A 22 14.93 -1.54 15.66
C VAL A 22 14.76 -1.00 17.09
N SER A 23 15.31 -1.65 18.11
CA SER A 23 15.23 -1.19 19.50
C SER A 23 15.82 0.21 19.67
N GLN A 24 16.97 0.49 19.05
CA GLN A 24 17.59 1.82 19.10
C GLN A 24 16.72 2.89 18.44
N VAL A 25 16.11 2.59 17.27
CA VAL A 25 15.21 3.52 16.58
C VAL A 25 13.96 3.78 17.41
N ILE A 26 13.37 2.72 17.97
CA ILE A 26 12.20 2.81 18.86
C ILE A 26 12.51 3.70 20.07
N GLY A 27 13.66 3.51 20.72
CA GLY A 27 14.07 4.37 21.84
C GLY A 27 14.17 5.84 21.44
N ARG A 28 14.73 6.14 20.27
CA ARG A 28 14.75 7.52 19.74
C ARG A 28 13.36 8.08 19.48
N MET A 29 12.47 7.28 18.89
CA MET A 29 11.10 7.67 18.64
C MET A 29 10.32 7.92 19.93
N GLN A 30 10.54 7.11 20.96
CA GLN A 30 9.97 7.27 22.28
C GLN A 30 10.46 8.57 22.95
N ASN A 31 11.77 8.83 22.94
CA ASN A 31 12.36 10.06 23.47
C ASN A 31 11.85 11.31 22.74
N SER A 32 11.47 11.17 21.45
CA SER A 32 10.86 12.26 20.66
C SER A 32 9.34 12.37 20.87
N GLY A 33 8.75 11.54 21.71
CA GLY A 33 7.31 11.52 21.99
C GLY A 33 6.45 11.07 20.79
N LEU A 34 7.00 10.21 19.93
CA LEU A 34 6.28 9.69 18.75
C LEU A 34 5.60 8.36 19.02
N ILE A 35 6.11 7.59 19.97
CA ILE A 35 5.56 6.29 20.37
C ILE A 35 5.50 6.18 21.89
N GLU A 36 4.54 5.38 22.34
CA GLU A 36 4.45 4.90 23.71
C GLU A 36 4.80 3.40 23.74
N LEU A 37 5.62 3.00 24.70
CA LEU A 37 5.90 1.61 24.99
C LEU A 37 4.98 1.16 26.13
N SER A 38 4.00 0.36 25.75
CA SER A 38 3.25 -0.51 26.65
C SER A 38 3.61 -1.96 26.27
N ASP A 39 2.72 -2.91 26.49
CA ASP A 39 2.85 -4.27 25.96
C ASP A 39 2.89 -4.28 24.42
N LYS A 40 2.53 -3.16 23.79
CA LYS A 40 2.45 -2.93 22.33
C LYS A 40 3.16 -1.63 21.97
N LEU A 41 3.63 -1.56 20.70
CA LEU A 41 4.09 -0.32 20.10
C LEU A 41 2.86 0.50 19.66
N LEU A 42 2.61 1.61 20.33
CA LEU A 42 1.52 2.52 20.02
C LEU A 42 2.08 3.88 19.55
N LEU A 43 1.49 4.44 18.52
CA LEU A 43 1.79 5.82 18.12
C LEU A 43 1.07 6.78 19.05
N THR A 44 1.78 7.81 19.53
CA THR A 44 1.16 8.97 20.17
C THR A 44 0.34 9.76 19.14
N GLU A 45 -0.45 10.74 19.56
CA GLU A 45 -1.12 11.66 18.62
C GLU A 45 -0.12 12.34 17.67
N LYS A 46 1.02 12.82 18.21
CA LYS A 46 2.12 13.41 17.44
C LYS A 46 2.70 12.40 16.46
N GLY A 47 2.94 11.16 16.89
CA GLY A 47 3.45 10.09 16.03
C GLY A 47 2.46 9.71 14.93
N SER A 48 1.19 9.61 15.27
CA SER A 48 0.10 9.32 14.32
C SER A 48 -0.03 10.42 13.27
N TYR A 49 0.01 11.69 13.69
CA TYR A 49 -0.02 12.82 12.76
C TYR A 49 1.16 12.77 11.79
N LEU A 50 2.37 12.61 12.29
CA LEU A 50 3.58 12.53 11.45
C LEU A 50 3.52 11.35 10.47
N ALA A 51 3.11 10.18 10.93
CA ALA A 51 2.96 8.99 10.09
C ALA A 51 1.92 9.21 8.97
N LYS A 52 0.80 9.90 9.27
CA LYS A 52 -0.20 10.27 8.29
C LYS A 52 0.35 11.27 7.26
N MET A 53 1.12 12.27 7.68
CA MET A 53 1.72 13.25 6.77
C MET A 53 2.74 12.59 5.82
N ILE A 54 3.59 11.70 6.34
CA ILE A 54 4.55 10.94 5.51
C ILE A 54 3.79 10.05 4.50
N SER A 55 2.75 9.33 4.95
CA SER A 55 1.94 8.47 4.09
C SER A 55 1.21 9.26 3.01
N ARG A 56 0.66 10.44 3.37
CA ARG A 56 0.02 11.36 2.43
C ARG A 56 0.99 11.78 1.33
N ARG A 57 2.13 12.33 1.71
CA ARG A 57 3.16 12.80 0.76
C ARG A 57 3.60 11.68 -0.17
N ARG A 58 3.90 10.51 0.38
CA ARG A 58 4.32 9.33 -0.40
C ARG A 58 3.28 8.95 -1.45
N ARG A 59 2.01 8.84 -1.08
CA ARG A 59 0.92 8.44 -1.99
C ARG A 59 0.66 9.47 -3.10
N ILE A 60 0.85 10.75 -2.81
CA ILE A 60 0.77 11.82 -3.81
C ILE A 60 1.93 11.72 -4.81
N ILE A 61 3.16 11.55 -4.31
CA ILE A 61 4.34 11.37 -5.17
C ILE A 61 4.19 10.15 -6.05
N GLU A 62 3.78 9.01 -5.49
CA GLU A 62 3.57 7.76 -6.24
C GLU A 62 2.58 7.95 -7.39
N ARG A 63 1.47 8.64 -7.15
CA ARG A 63 0.51 8.95 -8.22
C ARG A 63 1.11 9.88 -9.27
N PHE A 64 1.79 10.94 -8.84
CA PHE A 64 2.40 11.88 -9.77
C PHE A 64 3.45 11.21 -10.67
N LEU A 65 4.32 10.40 -10.08
CA LEU A 65 5.33 9.66 -10.82
C LEU A 65 4.71 8.66 -11.81
N SER A 66 3.64 7.97 -11.40
CA SER A 66 2.98 6.96 -12.22
C SER A 66 2.06 7.56 -13.28
N GLU A 67 1.24 8.56 -12.93
CA GLU A 67 0.15 9.03 -13.80
C GLU A 67 0.56 10.22 -14.67
N ILE A 68 1.51 11.05 -14.22
CA ILE A 68 1.96 12.24 -14.96
C ILE A 68 3.29 11.98 -15.65
N LEU A 69 4.23 11.29 -15.00
CA LEU A 69 5.54 10.98 -15.58
C LEU A 69 5.59 9.59 -16.24
N ASP A 70 4.50 8.82 -16.18
CA ASP A 70 4.36 7.47 -16.75
C ASP A 70 5.46 6.48 -16.33
N LEU A 71 5.97 6.63 -15.10
CA LEU A 71 6.95 5.69 -14.59
C LEU A 71 6.29 4.33 -14.25
N PRO A 72 6.95 3.22 -14.59
CA PRO A 72 6.47 1.91 -14.16
C PRO A 72 6.55 1.75 -12.64
N TRP A 73 5.63 0.99 -12.06
CA TRP A 73 5.43 0.90 -10.60
C TRP A 73 6.66 0.44 -9.82
N ASP A 74 7.49 -0.43 -10.41
CA ASP A 74 8.73 -0.88 -9.79
C ASP A 74 9.79 0.25 -9.67
N GLN A 75 9.75 1.25 -10.56
CA GLN A 75 10.57 2.46 -10.48
C GLN A 75 9.97 3.51 -9.56
N VAL A 76 8.63 3.66 -9.59
CA VAL A 76 7.90 4.61 -8.73
C VAL A 76 8.32 4.45 -7.27
N TYR A 77 8.37 3.22 -6.75
CA TYR A 77 8.75 2.98 -5.35
C TYR A 77 10.17 3.49 -5.01
N LYS A 78 11.13 3.31 -5.91
CA LYS A 78 12.52 3.76 -5.72
C LYS A 78 12.65 5.28 -5.77
N GLU A 79 11.97 5.90 -6.73
CA GLU A 79 11.99 7.35 -6.90
C GLU A 79 11.24 8.08 -5.77
N THR A 80 10.10 7.55 -5.34
CA THR A 80 9.34 8.12 -4.22
C THR A 80 10.19 8.32 -2.98
N LYS A 81 11.06 7.37 -2.64
CA LYS A 81 11.98 7.48 -1.48
C LYS A 81 12.95 8.65 -1.57
N LYS A 82 13.34 9.06 -2.78
CA LYS A 82 14.22 10.22 -2.99
C LYS A 82 13.44 11.53 -2.82
N TRP A 83 12.20 11.57 -3.29
CA TRP A 83 11.38 12.77 -3.32
C TRP A 83 10.70 13.08 -1.98
N GLU A 84 10.32 12.08 -1.19
CA GLU A 84 9.54 12.24 0.04
C GLU A 84 10.21 13.16 1.08
N ASN A 85 11.55 13.24 1.07
CA ASN A 85 12.33 14.04 2.02
C ASN A 85 12.60 15.48 1.55
N VAL A 86 12.44 15.76 0.25
CA VAL A 86 12.78 17.07 -0.33
C VAL A 86 11.55 17.84 -0.80
N LEU A 87 10.39 17.20 -0.88
CA LEU A 87 9.17 17.80 -1.38
C LEU A 87 8.64 18.86 -0.40
N SER A 88 8.49 20.10 -0.88
CA SER A 88 7.87 21.17 -0.10
C SER A 88 6.33 21.06 -0.06
N PRO A 89 5.66 21.62 0.95
CA PRO A 89 4.19 21.66 0.98
C PRO A 89 3.57 22.31 -0.26
N VAL A 90 4.17 23.36 -0.78
CA VAL A 90 3.69 24.07 -1.97
C VAL A 90 3.71 23.15 -3.20
N THR A 91 4.79 22.36 -3.34
CA THR A 91 4.91 21.38 -4.45
C THR A 91 3.92 20.22 -4.27
N GLU A 92 3.71 19.77 -3.03
CA GLU A 92 2.72 18.74 -2.70
C GLU A 92 1.30 19.18 -3.11
N ASP A 93 0.90 20.41 -2.75
CA ASP A 93 -0.40 20.96 -3.12
C ASP A 93 -0.55 21.13 -4.64
N SER A 94 0.52 21.53 -5.32
CA SER A 94 0.52 21.64 -6.79
C SER A 94 0.34 20.29 -7.46
N MET A 95 1.03 19.25 -6.97
CA MET A 95 0.85 17.87 -7.46
C MET A 95 -0.59 17.38 -7.25
N LEU A 96 -1.17 17.62 -6.09
CA LEU A 96 -2.57 17.27 -5.81
C LEU A 96 -3.54 17.90 -6.80
N LYS A 97 -3.37 19.18 -7.09
CA LYS A 97 -4.21 19.91 -8.06
C LYS A 97 -4.09 19.30 -9.47
N ILE A 98 -2.86 19.04 -9.92
CA ILE A 98 -2.59 18.41 -11.23
C ILE A 98 -3.24 17.03 -11.32
N LEU A 99 -3.22 16.26 -10.24
CA LEU A 99 -3.83 14.93 -10.14
C LEU A 99 -5.36 14.96 -9.99
N GLY A 100 -6.00 16.12 -9.89
CA GLY A 100 -7.44 16.25 -9.68
C GLY A 100 -7.90 15.93 -8.25
N ASN A 101 -7.04 16.15 -7.26
CA ASN A 101 -7.30 15.91 -5.83
C ASN A 101 -7.75 14.47 -5.53
N PRO A 102 -6.95 13.46 -5.86
CA PRO A 102 -7.30 12.07 -5.62
C PRO A 102 -7.44 11.78 -4.12
N THR A 103 -8.33 10.85 -3.79
CA THR A 103 -8.54 10.41 -2.41
C THR A 103 -7.73 9.18 -2.04
N THR A 104 -7.17 8.47 -3.03
CA THR A 104 -6.35 7.26 -2.85
C THR A 104 -5.03 7.34 -3.60
N GLY A 105 -4.02 6.62 -3.12
CA GLY A 105 -2.78 6.34 -3.86
C GLY A 105 -2.99 5.31 -4.97
N ILE A 106 -1.92 5.02 -5.75
CA ILE A 106 -1.97 4.06 -6.87
C ILE A 106 -2.39 2.65 -6.46
N PHE A 107 -2.15 2.25 -5.20
CA PHE A 107 -2.54 0.97 -4.64
C PHE A 107 -3.94 0.98 -3.99
N GLY A 108 -4.73 2.05 -4.15
CA GLY A 108 -6.06 2.18 -3.56
C GLY A 108 -6.07 2.54 -2.07
N ASN A 109 -4.91 2.68 -1.43
CA ASN A 109 -4.83 3.07 -0.03
C ASN A 109 -5.20 4.55 0.15
N PRO A 110 -5.95 4.91 1.21
CA PRO A 110 -6.39 6.29 1.43
C PRO A 110 -5.25 7.30 1.48
N ILE A 111 -5.36 8.44 0.80
CA ILE A 111 -4.50 9.58 1.05
C ILE A 111 -5.02 10.24 2.33
N PRO A 112 -4.23 10.31 3.42
CA PRO A 112 -4.67 10.95 4.65
C PRO A 112 -5.18 12.37 4.41
N TYR A 113 -6.26 12.73 5.08
CA TYR A 113 -6.92 14.05 4.98
C TYR A 113 -7.51 14.39 3.60
N SER A 114 -7.74 13.40 2.74
CA SER A 114 -8.36 13.60 1.42
C SER A 114 -9.89 13.51 1.42
N GLY A 115 -10.51 13.23 2.57
CA GLY A 115 -11.94 12.95 2.63
C GLY A 115 -12.32 11.55 2.12
N TYR A 116 -11.35 10.63 1.98
CA TYR A 116 -11.62 9.24 1.60
C TYR A 116 -12.57 8.57 2.60
N PHE A 117 -13.60 7.92 2.06
CA PHE A 117 -14.50 7.06 2.82
C PHE A 117 -14.18 5.60 2.51
N GLU A 118 -13.84 4.82 3.52
CA GLU A 118 -13.55 3.40 3.39
C GLU A 118 -14.86 2.61 3.38
N GLY A 119 -15.19 2.03 2.23
CA GLY A 119 -16.32 1.11 2.08
C GLY A 119 -15.98 -0.31 2.56
N PRO A 120 -16.99 -1.19 2.63
CA PRO A 120 -16.77 -2.60 2.92
C PRO A 120 -15.93 -3.23 1.83
N MET A 121 -14.90 -3.99 2.23
CA MET A 121 -14.02 -4.72 1.31
C MET A 121 -13.75 -6.12 1.85
N LYS A 122 -13.40 -7.05 0.94
CA LYS A 122 -13.01 -8.42 1.24
C LYS A 122 -11.68 -8.72 0.59
N ARG A 123 -10.90 -9.60 1.19
CA ARG A 123 -9.72 -10.14 0.51
C ARG A 123 -10.17 -10.93 -0.72
N LEU A 124 -9.37 -10.89 -1.77
CA LEU A 124 -9.66 -11.64 -2.99
C LEU A 124 -9.80 -13.15 -2.72
N LEU A 125 -9.09 -13.66 -1.71
CA LEU A 125 -9.18 -15.05 -1.29
C LEU A 125 -10.54 -15.44 -0.67
N ASP A 126 -11.27 -14.47 -0.10
CA ASP A 126 -12.50 -14.72 0.66
C ASP A 126 -13.77 -14.56 -0.18
N VAL A 127 -13.64 -14.31 -1.47
CA VAL A 127 -14.80 -14.06 -2.34
C VAL A 127 -15.23 -15.29 -3.13
N LYS A 128 -16.46 -15.26 -3.62
CA LYS A 128 -17.05 -16.37 -4.38
C LYS A 128 -16.48 -16.43 -5.80
N VAL A 129 -16.22 -17.64 -6.28
CA VAL A 129 -15.89 -17.93 -7.69
C VAL A 129 -17.04 -17.62 -8.65
N ASN A 130 -16.75 -17.57 -9.94
CA ASN A 130 -17.67 -17.28 -11.02
C ASN A 130 -18.38 -15.92 -10.90
N LYS A 131 -17.67 -14.93 -10.31
CA LYS A 131 -18.17 -13.55 -10.14
C LYS A 131 -17.10 -12.52 -10.52
N LYS A 132 -17.59 -11.33 -10.88
CA LYS A 132 -16.77 -10.15 -11.11
C LYS A 132 -16.78 -9.26 -9.88
N TYR A 133 -15.62 -8.72 -9.55
CA TYR A 133 -15.42 -7.78 -8.46
C TYR A 133 -14.65 -6.56 -8.94
N ASN A 134 -14.79 -5.42 -8.26
CA ASN A 134 -13.91 -4.27 -8.49
C ASN A 134 -12.73 -4.38 -7.53
N ILE A 135 -11.51 -4.25 -8.03
CA ILE A 135 -10.33 -4.15 -7.19
C ILE A 135 -10.37 -2.79 -6.49
N VAL A 136 -10.41 -2.80 -5.16
CA VAL A 136 -10.47 -1.59 -4.33
C VAL A 136 -9.08 -1.20 -3.86
N LYS A 137 -8.31 -2.18 -3.36
CA LYS A 137 -7.03 -1.93 -2.71
C LYS A 137 -6.05 -3.09 -2.90
N ILE A 138 -4.78 -2.75 -2.99
CA ILE A 138 -3.65 -3.68 -2.94
C ILE A 138 -2.78 -3.31 -1.73
N SER A 139 -2.40 -4.30 -0.92
CA SER A 139 -1.55 -4.07 0.25
C SER A 139 -0.18 -3.52 -0.16
N GLU A 140 0.27 -2.49 0.53
CA GLU A 140 1.60 -1.91 0.31
C GLU A 140 2.76 -2.87 0.68
N GLU A 141 2.46 -3.99 1.34
CA GLU A 141 3.46 -5.04 1.60
C GLU A 141 4.04 -5.61 0.30
N LEU A 142 3.24 -5.67 -0.78
CA LEU A 142 3.67 -6.16 -2.09
C LEU A 142 4.69 -5.25 -2.78
N LYS A 143 4.84 -3.99 -2.36
CA LYS A 143 5.84 -3.05 -2.92
C LYS A 143 7.29 -3.50 -2.78
N LYS A 144 7.56 -4.44 -1.87
CA LYS A 144 8.91 -4.98 -1.65
C LYS A 144 9.38 -5.91 -2.76
N ASP A 145 8.44 -6.56 -3.43
CA ASP A 145 8.72 -7.46 -4.53
C ASP A 145 8.42 -6.76 -5.86
N SER A 146 9.48 -6.30 -6.52
CA SER A 146 9.37 -5.61 -7.81
C SER A 146 8.80 -6.50 -8.91
N SER A 147 8.99 -7.82 -8.83
CA SER A 147 8.45 -8.76 -9.81
C SER A 147 6.93 -8.88 -9.68
N VAL A 148 6.43 -8.95 -8.45
CA VAL A 148 4.99 -8.96 -8.17
C VAL A 148 4.34 -7.66 -8.62
N ILE A 149 4.94 -6.51 -8.30
CA ILE A 149 4.41 -5.20 -8.69
C ILE A 149 4.37 -5.04 -10.21
N SER A 150 5.43 -5.41 -10.90
CA SER A 150 5.48 -5.39 -12.37
C SER A 150 4.44 -6.34 -12.99
N PHE A 151 4.26 -7.53 -12.41
CA PHE A 151 3.25 -8.49 -12.83
C PHE A 151 1.82 -7.91 -12.67
N LEU A 152 1.50 -7.32 -11.53
CA LEU A 152 0.19 -6.74 -11.27
C LEU A 152 -0.11 -5.60 -12.25
N GLN A 153 0.86 -4.69 -12.47
CA GLN A 153 0.72 -3.57 -13.40
C GLN A 153 0.53 -4.06 -14.84
N LYS A 154 1.42 -4.94 -15.32
CA LYS A 154 1.38 -5.49 -16.68
C LYS A 154 0.05 -6.19 -16.99
N ASN A 155 -0.50 -6.90 -16.03
CA ASN A 155 -1.75 -7.63 -16.18
C ASN A 155 -2.98 -6.83 -15.76
N LYS A 156 -2.84 -5.52 -15.52
CA LYS A 156 -3.91 -4.59 -15.16
C LYS A 156 -4.71 -5.00 -13.91
N ILE A 157 -4.05 -5.72 -12.99
CA ILE A 157 -4.60 -6.03 -11.67
C ILE A 157 -4.37 -4.79 -10.79
N LEU A 158 -5.20 -3.77 -11.00
CA LEU A 158 -5.03 -2.42 -10.45
C LEU A 158 -6.32 -1.97 -9.75
N PRO A 159 -6.24 -1.14 -8.72
CA PRO A 159 -7.43 -0.52 -8.12
C PRO A 159 -8.27 0.21 -9.18
N GLY A 160 -9.59 0.03 -9.10
CA GLY A 160 -10.55 0.55 -10.07
C GLY A 160 -10.88 -0.42 -11.22
N ASN A 161 -10.04 -1.41 -11.51
CA ASN A 161 -10.31 -2.39 -12.55
C ASN A 161 -11.23 -3.52 -12.02
N LYS A 162 -11.95 -4.14 -12.95
CA LYS A 162 -12.76 -5.32 -12.66
C LYS A 162 -11.93 -6.57 -12.80
N ILE A 163 -12.08 -7.49 -11.87
CA ILE A 163 -11.47 -8.81 -11.86
C ILE A 163 -12.54 -9.89 -11.80
N TYR A 164 -12.43 -10.91 -12.64
CA TYR A 164 -13.29 -12.09 -12.62
C TYR A 164 -12.55 -13.22 -11.94
N ILE A 165 -13.21 -13.91 -11.03
CA ILE A 165 -12.69 -15.07 -10.33
C ILE A 165 -13.25 -16.32 -11.01
N SER A 166 -12.39 -17.10 -11.65
CA SER A 166 -12.82 -18.31 -12.37
C SER A 166 -12.75 -19.56 -11.51
N ASP A 167 -11.71 -19.67 -10.67
CA ASP A 167 -11.46 -20.85 -9.85
C ASP A 167 -10.62 -20.50 -8.61
N THR A 168 -10.67 -21.36 -7.60
CA THR A 168 -9.85 -21.27 -6.40
C THR A 168 -9.51 -22.67 -5.90
N ASN A 169 -8.28 -22.83 -5.42
CA ASN A 169 -7.81 -24.04 -4.74
C ASN A 169 -7.02 -23.64 -3.48
N GLU A 170 -6.47 -24.64 -2.80
CA GLU A 170 -5.74 -24.43 -1.54
C GLU A 170 -4.53 -23.48 -1.68
N TYR A 171 -3.92 -23.37 -2.87
CA TYR A 171 -2.64 -22.68 -3.08
C TYR A 171 -2.78 -21.39 -3.90
N SER A 172 -3.85 -21.26 -4.68
CA SER A 172 -3.99 -20.18 -5.64
C SER A 172 -5.44 -19.88 -5.99
N ILE A 173 -5.62 -18.68 -6.52
CA ILE A 173 -6.88 -18.23 -7.13
C ILE A 173 -6.63 -17.90 -8.60
N THR A 174 -7.48 -18.40 -9.48
CA THR A 174 -7.42 -18.09 -10.91
C THR A 174 -8.32 -16.92 -11.23
N VAL A 175 -7.73 -15.87 -11.76
CA VAL A 175 -8.39 -14.61 -12.04
C VAL A 175 -8.26 -14.22 -13.51
N SER A 176 -9.18 -13.39 -13.98
CA SER A 176 -9.13 -12.80 -15.32
C SER A 176 -9.53 -11.33 -15.28
N ILE A 177 -8.84 -10.49 -16.04
CA ILE A 177 -9.19 -9.10 -16.28
C ILE A 177 -9.91 -8.96 -17.64
N SER A 178 -9.61 -9.83 -18.60
CA SER A 178 -10.23 -9.88 -19.93
C SER A 178 -10.70 -11.30 -20.26
N LYS A 179 -11.51 -11.45 -21.31
CA LYS A 179 -12.15 -12.74 -21.65
C LYS A 179 -11.16 -13.89 -21.90
N ASP A 180 -9.94 -13.60 -22.35
CA ASP A 180 -9.01 -14.60 -22.86
C ASP A 180 -7.68 -14.69 -22.08
N GLN A 181 -7.56 -13.95 -20.98
CA GLN A 181 -6.34 -13.94 -20.16
C GLN A 181 -6.61 -14.31 -18.72
N PHE A 182 -6.14 -15.48 -18.34
CA PHE A 182 -6.26 -16.02 -16.99
C PHE A 182 -4.89 -16.02 -16.31
N PHE A 183 -4.87 -15.68 -15.03
CA PHE A 183 -3.66 -15.63 -14.21
C PHE A 183 -3.90 -16.38 -12.92
N GLY A 184 -2.95 -17.19 -12.51
CA GLY A 184 -2.88 -17.75 -11.17
C GLY A 184 -2.24 -16.72 -10.23
N LEU A 185 -2.96 -16.32 -9.18
CA LEU A 185 -2.40 -15.58 -8.06
C LEU A 185 -2.19 -16.56 -6.91
N ASP A 186 -0.99 -16.62 -6.37
CA ASP A 186 -0.74 -17.39 -5.16
C ASP A 186 -1.49 -16.82 -3.95
N GLN A 187 -1.56 -17.61 -2.89
CA GLN A 187 -2.24 -17.22 -1.67
C GLN A 187 -1.67 -15.92 -1.07
N PHE A 188 -0.35 -15.74 -1.14
CA PHE A 188 0.31 -14.56 -0.59
C PHE A 188 -0.17 -13.28 -1.27
N ILE A 189 -0.30 -13.28 -2.61
CA ILE A 189 -0.82 -12.14 -3.38
C ILE A 189 -2.34 -11.99 -3.14
N ALA A 190 -3.10 -13.10 -3.21
CA ALA A 190 -4.55 -13.07 -3.10
C ALA A 190 -5.06 -12.54 -1.74
N GLU A 191 -4.34 -12.80 -0.66
CA GLU A 191 -4.62 -12.25 0.68
C GLU A 191 -4.38 -10.72 0.76
N ARG A 192 -3.64 -10.15 -0.18
CA ARG A 192 -3.19 -8.76 -0.21
C ARG A 192 -3.86 -7.91 -1.28
N VAL A 193 -4.78 -8.50 -2.04
CA VAL A 193 -5.67 -7.80 -2.98
C VAL A 193 -7.08 -7.78 -2.38
N TYR A 194 -7.71 -6.62 -2.37
CA TYR A 194 -9.04 -6.38 -1.80
C TYR A 194 -10.02 -5.91 -2.89
N VAL A 195 -11.24 -6.42 -2.80
CA VAL A 195 -12.34 -6.16 -3.70
C VAL A 195 -13.62 -5.80 -2.94
#